data_d6952819135e1daeda84e6c40e0a1adf
#
_entry.id   d6952819135e1daeda84e6c40e0a1adf
#
_cell.length_a   1.000
_cell.length_b   1.000
_cell.length_c   1.000
_cell.angle_alpha   90.00
_cell.angle_beta   90.00
_cell.angle_gamma   90.00
#
_symmetry.space_group_name_H-M   'P 1'
#
loop_
_entity.id
_entity.type
_entity.pdbx_description
1 polymer ?
#
loop_
_entity_poly.entity_id
_entity_poly.type
_entity_poly.pdbx_seq_one_letter_code
_entity_poly.pdbx_strand_id
1 'polypeptide(L)'
;AEIERVTGGLDLVVSNAGIVRAGSVLEQDAAAFRLSTDINYVAFFLVTKHLGQLLARQHSTAPEWLTDIIQINSKSGLVGSNKNAAYAGSKFGGIGLVQSFALEMVAHGVKVNAICPGNFYDGPLWSDPDRGLFVQYLNSGKVPGAKTVADVKEFYEAKVPMRRGA
;
A
#
# COMPACT_ATOMS: atom_id res chain seq x y z
N ALA A 1 -10.58 -10.22 -20.17
CA ALA A 1 -11.84 -10.68 -20.81
C ALA A 1 -13.03 -9.81 -20.44
N GLU A 2 -13.50 -9.76 -19.16
CA GLU A 2 -14.70 -8.96 -18.82
C GLU A 2 -14.45 -7.45 -18.90
N ILE A 3 -13.36 -6.94 -18.34
CA ILE A 3 -12.97 -5.53 -18.43
C ILE A 3 -12.90 -5.12 -19.93
N GLU A 4 -12.14 -5.85 -20.72
CA GLU A 4 -11.98 -5.60 -22.16
C GLU A 4 -13.32 -5.59 -22.90
N ARG A 5 -14.23 -6.52 -22.55
CA ARG A 5 -15.58 -6.58 -23.15
C ARG A 5 -16.44 -5.36 -22.80
N VAL A 6 -16.31 -4.85 -21.57
CA VAL A 6 -17.16 -3.74 -21.06
C VAL A 6 -16.60 -2.37 -21.42
N THR A 7 -15.27 -2.20 -21.35
CA THR A 7 -14.60 -0.89 -21.50
C THR A 7 -13.86 -0.73 -22.83
N GLY A 8 -13.72 -1.79 -23.62
CA GLY A 8 -12.95 -1.77 -24.86
C GLY A 8 -11.43 -1.79 -24.68
N GLY A 9 -10.94 -1.54 -23.47
CA GLY A 9 -9.52 -1.50 -23.14
C GLY A 9 -9.26 -0.97 -21.74
N LEU A 10 -7.97 -0.74 -21.43
CA LEU A 10 -7.53 -0.30 -20.11
C LEU A 10 -6.27 0.57 -20.24
N ASP A 11 -6.26 1.75 -19.66
CA ASP A 11 -5.13 2.68 -19.70
C ASP A 11 -4.33 2.71 -18.40
N LEU A 12 -5.02 2.51 -17.28
CA LEU A 12 -4.46 2.61 -15.95
C LEU A 12 -4.99 1.51 -15.04
N VAL A 13 -4.08 0.84 -14.36
CA VAL A 13 -4.38 -0.08 -13.24
C VAL A 13 -3.93 0.54 -11.93
N VAL A 14 -4.83 0.70 -10.98
CA VAL A 14 -4.48 1.10 -9.61
C VAL A 14 -4.69 -0.10 -8.68
N SER A 15 -3.60 -0.72 -8.24
CA SER A 15 -3.62 -1.80 -7.26
C SER A 15 -3.58 -1.21 -5.84
N ASN A 16 -4.76 -1.04 -5.26
CA ASN A 16 -4.95 -0.37 -3.97
C ASN A 16 -5.29 -1.31 -2.81
N ALA A 17 -5.81 -2.50 -3.08
CA ALA A 17 -6.21 -3.44 -2.02
C ALA A 17 -5.06 -3.71 -1.05
N GLY A 18 -5.36 -3.60 0.26
CA GLY A 18 -4.36 -3.82 1.29
C GLY A 18 -4.96 -3.84 2.69
N ILE A 19 -4.32 -4.56 3.59
CA ILE A 19 -4.71 -4.66 4.99
C ILE A 19 -3.51 -4.43 5.91
N VAL A 20 -3.79 -4.03 7.14
CA VAL A 20 -2.81 -3.95 8.24
C VAL A 20 -3.21 -4.96 9.31
N ARG A 21 -2.28 -5.82 9.70
CA ARG A 21 -2.38 -6.75 10.83
C ARG A 21 -1.13 -6.58 11.69
N ALA A 22 -1.16 -5.57 12.56
CA ALA A 22 -0.05 -5.30 13.46
C ALA A 22 -0.01 -6.34 14.59
N GLY A 23 1.20 -6.64 15.07
CA GLY A 23 1.44 -7.55 16.19
C GLY A 23 2.92 -7.70 16.47
N SER A 24 3.27 -8.10 17.69
CA SER A 24 4.63 -8.47 18.06
C SER A 24 5.05 -9.72 17.28
N VAL A 25 6.30 -9.78 16.83
CA VAL A 25 6.85 -10.99 16.18
C VAL A 25 6.80 -12.22 17.08
N LEU A 26 6.77 -12.01 18.42
CA LEU A 26 6.69 -13.10 19.40
C LEU A 26 5.26 -13.66 19.59
N GLU A 27 4.25 -12.93 19.14
CA GLU A 27 2.83 -13.21 19.41
C GLU A 27 1.98 -13.30 18.13
N GLN A 28 2.48 -12.76 17.01
CA GLN A 28 1.71 -12.68 15.79
C GLN A 28 1.44 -14.08 15.22
N ASP A 29 0.17 -14.38 15.00
CA ASP A 29 -0.26 -15.62 14.37
C ASP A 29 0.22 -15.71 12.91
N ALA A 30 0.70 -16.91 12.53
CA ALA A 30 1.19 -17.18 11.19
C ALA A 30 0.11 -17.06 10.10
N ALA A 31 -1.15 -17.32 10.42
CA ALA A 31 -2.26 -17.13 9.47
C ALA A 31 -2.51 -15.65 9.20
N ALA A 32 -2.45 -14.79 10.22
CA ALA A 32 -2.53 -13.34 10.06
C ALA A 32 -1.36 -12.77 9.24
N PHE A 33 -0.15 -13.32 9.43
CA PHE A 33 1.01 -12.97 8.62
C PHE A 33 0.82 -13.33 7.14
N ARG A 34 0.38 -14.57 6.87
CA ARG A 34 0.10 -15.06 5.50
C ARG A 34 -1.00 -14.23 4.84
N LEU A 35 -2.11 -13.99 5.52
CA LEU A 35 -3.20 -13.17 4.99
C LEU A 35 -2.71 -11.76 4.58
N SER A 36 -1.87 -11.13 5.38
CA SER A 36 -1.27 -9.83 5.04
C SER A 36 -0.38 -9.92 3.80
N THR A 37 0.39 -10.99 3.68
CA THR A 37 1.25 -11.26 2.53
C THR A 37 0.41 -11.52 1.27
N ASP A 38 -0.62 -12.34 1.38
CA ASP A 38 -1.48 -12.70 0.23
C ASP A 38 -2.19 -11.45 -0.32
N ILE A 39 -2.75 -10.61 0.54
CA ILE A 39 -3.51 -9.44 0.11
C ILE A 39 -2.59 -8.30 -0.36
N ASN A 40 -1.49 -8.01 0.36
CA ASN A 40 -0.67 -6.84 0.07
C ASN A 40 0.40 -7.09 -1.00
N TYR A 41 0.83 -8.36 -1.17
CA TYR A 41 1.97 -8.71 -2.02
C TYR A 41 1.56 -9.65 -3.15
N VAL A 42 1.00 -10.82 -2.84
CA VAL A 42 0.61 -11.82 -3.86
C VAL A 42 -0.49 -11.28 -4.77
N ALA A 43 -1.48 -10.58 -4.22
CA ALA A 43 -2.55 -9.99 -5.03
C ALA A 43 -2.02 -8.95 -6.04
N PHE A 44 -1.01 -8.15 -5.68
CA PHE A 44 -0.38 -7.23 -6.63
C PHE A 44 0.29 -7.98 -7.80
N PHE A 45 1.01 -9.07 -7.50
CA PHE A 45 1.54 -9.95 -8.56
C PHE A 45 0.44 -10.48 -9.48
N LEU A 46 -0.66 -10.98 -8.90
CA LEU A 46 -1.77 -11.53 -9.69
C LEU A 46 -2.46 -10.46 -10.55
N VAL A 47 -2.69 -9.27 -10.01
CA VAL A 47 -3.24 -8.12 -10.74
C VAL A 47 -2.33 -7.78 -11.93
N THR A 48 -1.03 -7.60 -11.66
CA THR A 48 -0.05 -7.28 -12.71
C THR A 48 0.05 -8.38 -13.75
N LYS A 49 0.07 -9.65 -13.35
CA LYS A 49 0.09 -10.80 -14.25
C LYS A 49 -1.09 -10.81 -15.22
N HIS A 50 -2.30 -10.63 -14.72
CA HIS A 50 -3.51 -10.77 -15.56
C HIS A 50 -3.81 -9.50 -16.38
N LEU A 51 -3.70 -8.32 -15.76
CA LEU A 51 -3.99 -7.07 -16.47
C LEU A 51 -2.80 -6.62 -17.33
N GLY A 52 -1.57 -6.91 -16.93
CA GLY A 52 -0.38 -6.68 -17.74
C GLY A 52 -0.41 -7.39 -19.09
N GLN A 53 -0.98 -8.62 -19.14
CA GLN A 53 -1.20 -9.31 -20.40
C GLN A 53 -2.18 -8.57 -21.34
N LEU A 54 -3.22 -7.94 -20.79
CA LEU A 54 -4.13 -7.12 -21.56
C LEU A 54 -3.42 -5.88 -22.10
N LEU A 55 -2.71 -5.14 -21.21
CA LEU A 55 -1.98 -3.93 -21.56
C LEU A 55 -0.91 -4.20 -22.64
N ALA A 56 -0.17 -5.30 -22.51
CA ALA A 56 0.84 -5.71 -23.49
C ALA A 56 0.22 -6.00 -24.89
N ARG A 57 -0.96 -6.65 -24.94
CA ARG A 57 -1.68 -6.85 -26.19
C ARG A 57 -2.15 -5.53 -26.81
N GLN A 58 -2.67 -4.61 -25.99
CA GLN A 58 -3.07 -3.28 -26.47
C GLN A 58 -1.88 -2.54 -27.10
N HIS A 59 -0.73 -2.53 -26.42
CA HIS A 59 0.48 -1.91 -26.95
C HIS A 59 0.94 -2.53 -28.27
N SER A 60 0.77 -3.84 -28.48
CA SER A 60 1.14 -4.49 -29.74
C SER A 60 0.31 -4.00 -30.94
N THR A 61 -0.86 -3.45 -30.71
CA THR A 61 -1.76 -2.89 -31.74
C THR A 61 -1.72 -1.37 -31.82
N ALA A 62 -1.25 -0.71 -30.78
CA ALA A 62 -1.08 0.74 -30.69
C ALA A 62 0.24 1.08 -29.97
N PRO A 63 1.40 0.94 -30.64
CA PRO A 63 2.72 1.06 -30.00
C PRO A 63 3.04 2.45 -29.44
N GLU A 64 2.39 3.50 -29.93
CA GLU A 64 2.50 4.87 -29.41
C GLU A 64 1.73 5.08 -28.11
N TRP A 65 0.83 4.15 -27.76
CA TRP A 65 0.00 4.26 -26.55
C TRP A 65 0.67 3.58 -25.37
N LEU A 66 1.07 4.38 -24.37
CA LEU A 66 1.66 3.88 -23.14
C LEU A 66 0.60 3.78 -22.06
N THR A 67 0.71 2.74 -21.24
CA THR A 67 -0.21 2.46 -20.13
C THR A 67 0.51 2.41 -18.79
N ASP A 68 -0.23 2.44 -17.68
CA ASP A 68 0.32 2.50 -16.35
C ASP A 68 -0.24 1.42 -15.42
N ILE A 69 0.62 0.89 -14.56
CA ILE A 69 0.25 0.13 -13.37
C ILE A 69 0.80 0.86 -12.14
N ILE A 70 -0.07 1.26 -11.23
CA ILE A 70 0.31 1.96 -10.00
C ILE A 70 -0.05 1.10 -8.79
N GLN A 71 0.94 0.78 -7.97
CA GLN A 71 0.71 0.18 -6.66
C GLN A 71 0.55 1.26 -5.60
N ILE A 72 -0.55 1.23 -4.84
CA ILE A 72 -0.65 2.01 -3.60
C ILE A 72 0.09 1.24 -2.50
N ASN A 73 1.32 1.65 -2.29
CA ASN A 73 2.23 1.05 -1.31
C ASN A 73 2.08 1.74 0.08
N SER A 74 3.16 2.12 0.71
CA SER A 74 3.22 2.82 2.00
C SER A 74 4.65 3.30 2.27
N LYS A 75 4.82 4.30 3.11
CA LYS A 75 6.12 4.59 3.74
C LYS A 75 6.72 3.36 4.45
N SER A 76 5.86 2.42 4.91
CA SER A 76 6.30 1.16 5.52
C SER A 76 6.91 0.18 4.51
N GLY A 77 6.87 0.46 3.22
CA GLY A 77 7.64 -0.23 2.20
C GLY A 77 9.05 0.35 2.01
N LEU A 78 9.38 1.46 2.68
CA LEU A 78 10.68 2.13 2.61
C LEU A 78 11.43 2.08 3.95
N VAL A 79 10.70 2.02 5.07
CA VAL A 79 11.26 1.99 6.42
C VAL A 79 10.49 0.99 7.28
N GLY A 80 11.21 0.15 8.02
CA GLY A 80 10.61 -0.83 8.94
C GLY A 80 9.77 -0.17 10.03
N SER A 81 8.79 -0.91 10.53
CA SER A 81 7.83 -0.43 11.52
C SER A 81 7.74 -1.41 12.69
N ASN A 82 7.90 -0.92 13.94
CA ASN A 82 7.83 -1.75 15.13
C ASN A 82 6.46 -2.42 15.29
N LYS A 83 6.45 -3.70 15.65
CA LYS A 83 5.25 -4.54 15.81
C LYS A 83 4.34 -4.56 14.56
N ASN A 84 4.94 -4.49 13.37
CA ASN A 84 4.20 -4.43 12.12
C ASN A 84 4.91 -5.18 10.97
N ALA A 85 5.58 -6.28 11.31
CA ALA A 85 6.47 -7.00 10.40
C ALA A 85 5.75 -7.52 9.15
N ALA A 86 4.55 -8.10 9.28
CA ALA A 86 3.77 -8.63 8.16
C ALA A 86 3.43 -7.54 7.15
N TYR A 87 2.97 -6.39 7.63
CA TYR A 87 2.63 -5.26 6.78
C TYR A 87 3.86 -4.64 6.13
N ALA A 88 4.87 -4.31 6.94
CA ALA A 88 6.11 -3.72 6.42
C ALA A 88 6.79 -4.66 5.41
N GLY A 89 6.94 -5.94 5.75
CA GLY A 89 7.54 -6.93 4.86
C GLY A 89 6.80 -7.06 3.53
N SER A 90 5.46 -7.12 3.56
CA SER A 90 4.65 -7.16 2.33
C SER A 90 4.77 -5.89 1.47
N LYS A 91 4.89 -4.71 2.11
CA LYS A 91 5.06 -3.44 1.40
C LYS A 91 6.49 -3.26 0.86
N PHE A 92 7.53 -3.69 1.57
CA PHE A 92 8.90 -3.78 1.04
C PHE A 92 8.99 -4.74 -0.16
N GLY A 93 8.41 -5.94 -0.04
CA GLY A 93 8.32 -6.88 -1.15
C GLY A 93 7.60 -6.26 -2.35
N GLY A 94 6.52 -5.51 -2.11
CA GLY A 94 5.78 -4.78 -3.14
C GLY A 94 6.67 -3.79 -3.92
N ILE A 95 7.57 -3.06 -3.27
CA ILE A 95 8.53 -2.19 -3.96
C ILE A 95 9.48 -3.00 -4.85
N GLY A 96 9.95 -4.17 -4.36
CA GLY A 96 10.75 -5.08 -5.18
C GLY A 96 10.01 -5.57 -6.43
N LEU A 97 8.71 -5.91 -6.29
CA LEU A 97 7.88 -6.28 -7.44
C LEU A 97 7.71 -5.11 -8.42
N VAL A 98 7.45 -3.89 -7.92
CA VAL A 98 7.32 -2.70 -8.78
C VAL A 98 8.58 -2.50 -9.62
N GLN A 99 9.77 -2.57 -9.00
CA GLN A 99 11.04 -2.43 -9.71
C GLN A 99 11.25 -3.52 -10.76
N SER A 100 10.98 -4.78 -10.41
CA SER A 100 11.12 -5.90 -11.34
C SER A 100 10.13 -5.82 -12.50
N PHE A 101 8.87 -5.52 -12.20
CA PHE A 101 7.85 -5.37 -13.24
C PHE A 101 8.09 -4.15 -14.14
N ALA A 102 8.62 -3.05 -13.58
CA ALA A 102 8.97 -1.88 -14.39
C ALA A 102 10.03 -2.22 -15.45
N LEU A 103 11.05 -3.00 -15.08
CA LEU A 103 12.10 -3.44 -16.01
C LEU A 103 11.56 -4.41 -17.07
N GLU A 104 10.66 -5.31 -16.68
CA GLU A 104 10.08 -6.29 -17.60
C GLU A 104 9.04 -5.67 -18.53
N MET A 105 8.11 -4.88 -17.98
CA MET A 105 6.94 -4.42 -18.68
C MET A 105 7.19 -3.21 -19.60
N VAL A 106 8.33 -2.51 -19.45
CA VAL A 106 8.67 -1.37 -20.30
C VAL A 106 8.76 -1.77 -21.78
N ALA A 107 9.22 -2.98 -22.08
CA ALA A 107 9.25 -3.51 -23.46
C ALA A 107 7.85 -3.71 -24.08
N HIS A 108 6.82 -3.68 -23.24
CA HIS A 108 5.42 -3.80 -23.64
C HIS A 108 4.66 -2.47 -23.51
N GLY A 109 5.36 -1.34 -23.42
CA GLY A 109 4.75 -0.01 -23.30
C GLY A 109 3.99 0.23 -21.98
N VAL A 110 4.27 -0.57 -20.94
CA VAL A 110 3.61 -0.47 -19.64
C VAL A 110 4.59 0.08 -18.61
N LYS A 111 4.27 1.23 -18.04
CA LYS A 111 5.00 1.81 -16.91
C LYS A 111 4.48 1.23 -15.61
N VAL A 112 5.36 0.84 -14.70
CA VAL A 112 4.98 0.31 -13.38
C VAL A 112 5.61 1.15 -12.29
N ASN A 113 4.77 1.74 -11.43
CA ASN A 113 5.20 2.65 -10.38
C ASN A 113 4.50 2.36 -9.05
N ALA A 114 5.02 2.93 -7.95
CA ALA A 114 4.38 2.89 -6.64
C ALA A 114 4.20 4.30 -6.08
N ILE A 115 3.10 4.51 -5.37
CA ILE A 115 2.89 5.66 -4.49
C ILE A 115 3.09 5.15 -3.06
N CYS A 116 3.96 5.81 -2.29
CA CYS A 116 4.27 5.46 -0.90
C CYS A 116 3.75 6.52 0.08
N PRO A 117 2.44 6.58 0.34
CA PRO A 117 1.88 7.60 1.21
C PRO A 117 2.44 7.53 2.64
N GLY A 118 2.49 8.66 3.29
CA GLY A 118 2.66 8.77 4.72
C GLY A 118 1.41 8.34 5.50
N ASN A 119 1.27 8.84 6.72
CA ASN A 119 0.05 8.59 7.49
C ASN A 119 -1.06 9.53 7.02
N PHE A 120 -2.20 8.99 6.64
CA PHE A 120 -3.40 9.75 6.32
C PHE A 120 -4.24 9.91 7.60
N TYR A 121 -3.97 10.99 8.35
CA TYR A 121 -4.51 11.20 9.70
C TYR A 121 -6.02 11.45 9.71
N ASP A 122 -6.59 11.97 8.65
CA ASP A 122 -8.02 12.25 8.55
C ASP A 122 -8.84 11.02 8.10
N GLY A 123 -8.16 9.94 7.72
CA GLY A 123 -8.81 8.69 7.36
C GLY A 123 -9.25 7.87 8.59
N PRO A 124 -10.29 7.02 8.46
CA PRO A 124 -10.88 6.30 9.58
C PRO A 124 -9.90 5.37 10.32
N LEU A 125 -8.83 4.90 9.66
CA LEU A 125 -7.78 4.13 10.33
C LEU A 125 -7.16 4.90 11.51
N TRP A 126 -7.05 6.21 11.39
CA TRP A 126 -6.46 7.09 12.42
C TRP A 126 -7.50 7.81 13.25
N SER A 127 -8.55 8.36 12.60
CA SER A 127 -9.47 9.34 13.18
C SER A 127 -10.77 8.74 13.71
N ASP A 128 -11.05 7.44 13.49
CA ASP A 128 -12.23 6.80 14.06
C ASP A 128 -12.25 6.99 15.59
N PRO A 129 -13.33 7.56 16.17
CA PRO A 129 -13.37 7.92 17.59
C PRO A 129 -13.34 6.73 18.54
N ASP A 130 -13.71 5.54 18.09
CA ASP A 130 -13.75 4.33 18.91
C ASP A 130 -12.58 3.40 18.65
N ARG A 131 -12.13 3.29 17.39
CA ARG A 131 -11.17 2.28 16.94
C ARG A 131 -9.96 2.85 16.22
N GLY A 132 -9.89 4.16 16.02
CA GLY A 132 -8.79 4.83 15.34
C GLY A 132 -7.46 4.69 16.07
N LEU A 133 -6.37 4.76 15.34
CA LEU A 133 -5.02 4.61 15.90
C LEU A 133 -4.70 5.69 16.94
N PHE A 134 -5.28 6.89 16.84
CA PHE A 134 -5.09 7.93 17.84
C PHE A 134 -5.65 7.49 19.22
N VAL A 135 -6.86 6.94 19.22
CA VAL A 135 -7.48 6.41 20.46
C VAL A 135 -6.71 5.20 21.00
N GLN A 136 -6.35 4.26 20.13
CA GLN A 136 -5.57 3.09 20.51
C GLN A 136 -4.22 3.48 21.12
N TYR A 137 -3.54 4.47 20.57
CA TYR A 137 -2.23 4.91 21.06
C TYR A 137 -2.31 5.73 22.34
N LEU A 138 -3.40 6.48 22.54
CA LEU A 138 -3.70 7.11 23.82
C LEU A 138 -3.91 6.05 24.91
N ASN A 139 -4.82 5.10 24.66
CA ASN A 139 -5.20 4.07 25.64
C ASN A 139 -4.03 3.12 25.97
N SER A 140 -3.15 2.85 25.02
CA SER A 140 -1.97 2.00 25.27
C SER A 140 -0.77 2.74 25.85
N GLY A 141 -0.86 4.06 26.07
CA GLY A 141 0.25 4.88 26.54
C GLY A 141 1.43 4.93 25.57
N LYS A 142 1.21 4.69 24.27
CA LYS A 142 2.25 4.63 23.24
C LYS A 142 2.96 5.98 23.03
N VAL A 143 2.29 7.08 23.33
CA VAL A 143 2.85 8.44 23.31
C VAL A 143 3.04 8.90 24.74
N PRO A 144 4.28 8.96 25.25
CA PRO A 144 4.56 9.37 26.61
C PRO A 144 4.03 10.77 26.91
N GLY A 145 3.28 10.91 27.99
CA GLY A 145 2.74 12.19 28.46
C GLY A 145 1.47 12.67 27.75
N ALA A 146 1.00 12.00 26.69
CA ALA A 146 -0.27 12.32 26.06
C ALA A 146 -1.44 12.03 27.01
N LYS A 147 -2.36 12.98 27.12
CA LYS A 147 -3.58 12.89 27.93
C LYS A 147 -4.85 12.88 27.09
N THR A 148 -4.76 13.33 25.86
CA THR A 148 -5.88 13.46 24.93
C THR A 148 -5.52 12.90 23.56
N VAL A 149 -6.53 12.62 22.74
CA VAL A 149 -6.36 12.24 21.32
C VAL A 149 -5.63 13.36 20.54
N ALA A 150 -5.88 14.61 20.90
CA ALA A 150 -5.22 15.77 20.28
C ALA A 150 -3.70 15.74 20.53
N ASP A 151 -3.26 15.39 21.74
CA ASP A 151 -1.84 15.28 22.07
C ASP A 151 -1.16 14.19 21.23
N VAL A 152 -1.85 13.06 21.02
CA VAL A 152 -1.35 11.97 20.18
C VAL A 152 -1.25 12.42 18.73
N LYS A 153 -2.26 13.13 18.20
CA LYS A 153 -2.26 13.66 16.84
C LYS A 153 -1.10 14.64 16.67
N GLU A 154 -0.95 15.62 17.54
CA GLU A 154 0.13 16.61 17.51
C GLU A 154 1.51 15.96 17.52
N PHE A 155 1.71 14.94 18.37
CA PHE A 155 2.95 14.16 18.41
C PHE A 155 3.31 13.52 17.06
N TYR A 156 2.32 12.98 16.35
CA TYR A 156 2.55 12.36 15.05
C TYR A 156 2.72 13.39 13.94
N GLU A 157 1.98 14.50 13.97
CA GLU A 157 2.13 15.61 13.03
C GLU A 157 3.49 16.29 13.16
N ALA A 158 3.99 16.44 14.40
CA ALA A 158 5.32 16.99 14.66
C ALA A 158 6.47 16.18 14.04
N LYS A 159 6.27 14.88 13.75
CA LYS A 159 7.25 14.03 13.06
C LYS A 159 7.32 14.24 11.56
N VAL A 160 6.39 14.99 11.00
CA VAL A 160 6.32 15.30 9.57
C VAL A 160 6.77 16.75 9.36
N PRO A 161 7.70 17.05 8.45
CA PRO A 161 8.16 18.42 8.23
C PRO A 161 7.04 19.43 7.94
N MET A 162 5.99 19.00 7.25
CA MET A 162 4.82 19.84 6.96
C MET A 162 3.79 19.89 8.10
N ARG A 163 4.03 19.18 9.21
CA ARG A 163 3.17 19.10 10.39
C ARG A 163 1.71 18.75 10.06
N ARG A 164 1.51 17.82 9.15
CA ARG A 164 0.19 17.31 8.75
C ARG A 164 0.26 15.88 8.21
N GLY A 165 -0.88 15.22 8.07
CA GLY A 165 -1.02 13.97 7.34
C GLY A 165 -0.77 14.12 5.83
N ALA A 166 -0.71 12.97 5.16
CA ALA A 166 -0.63 12.87 3.70
C ALA A 166 -1.99 13.20 3.07
#